data_fb65afd8325b46ebd3ba265bd1cdbd57
#
_entry.id   fb65afd8325b46ebd3ba265bd1cdbd57
#
_cell.length_a   1.000
_cell.length_b   1.000
_cell.length_c   1.000
_cell.angle_alpha   90.00
_cell.angle_beta   90.00
_cell.angle_gamma   90.00
#
_symmetry.space_group_name_H-M   'P 1'
#
loop_
_entity.id
_entity.type
_entity.pdbx_description
1 polymer ?
#
loop_
_entity_poly.entity_id
_entity_poly.type
_entity_poly.pdbx_seq_one_letter_code
_entity_poly.pdbx_strand_id
1 'polypeptide(L)'
;MPDNNLELPQILCITNDFGPRAGGIETFIIGLIQRLPKNCVTVYTASQAGSAPFDAMWLRDYGVEVIRDPSKVLLPSFRVGRKVRKLVRERDIKTVFFGAAAPLALLAPGLRSVGVKKIVALTHGHEVWWSRLWPFSWAIAR
;
A
#
# COMPACT_ATOMS: atom_id res chain seq x y z
N MET A 1 -12.05 33.75 -10.03
CA MET A 1 -11.62 32.74 -9.02
C MET A 1 -10.87 31.66 -9.77
N PRO A 2 -9.56 31.54 -9.58
CA PRO A 2 -8.88 30.38 -10.14
C PRO A 2 -9.48 29.14 -9.45
N ASP A 3 -10.03 28.22 -10.25
CA ASP A 3 -10.37 26.90 -9.79
C ASP A 3 -9.09 26.24 -9.30
N ASN A 4 -8.87 26.34 -8.00
CA ASN A 4 -7.84 25.58 -7.31
C ASN A 4 -8.31 24.12 -7.28
N ASN A 5 -8.36 23.50 -8.44
CA ASN A 5 -8.42 22.06 -8.57
C ASN A 5 -7.05 21.54 -8.13
N LEU A 6 -6.78 21.64 -6.85
CA LEU A 6 -5.68 20.92 -6.23
C LEU A 6 -6.03 19.43 -6.39
N GLU A 7 -5.53 18.85 -7.48
CA GLU A 7 -5.59 17.42 -7.63
C GLU A 7 -4.99 16.80 -6.37
N LEU A 8 -5.81 16.04 -5.65
CA LEU A 8 -5.37 15.38 -4.44
C LEU A 8 -4.22 14.44 -4.80
N PRO A 9 -3.13 14.47 -4.03
CA PRO A 9 -2.00 13.57 -4.29
C PRO A 9 -2.48 12.13 -4.20
N GLN A 10 -2.17 11.33 -5.23
CA GLN A 10 -2.52 9.91 -5.25
C GLN A 10 -1.52 9.12 -4.43
N ILE A 11 -2.03 8.30 -3.52
CA ILE A 11 -1.27 7.45 -2.61
C ILE A 11 -1.58 5.99 -2.92
N LEU A 12 -0.56 5.18 -3.07
CA LEU A 12 -0.70 3.72 -3.16
C LEU A 12 -0.33 3.10 -1.82
N CYS A 13 -1.28 2.43 -1.20
CA CYS A 13 -1.05 1.60 -0.03
C CYS A 13 -0.82 0.15 -0.46
N ILE A 14 0.33 -0.42 -0.13
CA ILE A 14 0.66 -1.82 -0.40
C ILE A 14 0.72 -2.55 0.93
N THR A 15 -0.16 -3.52 1.14
CA THR A 15 -0.26 -4.22 2.42
C THR A 15 -0.87 -5.61 2.28
N ASN A 16 -0.51 -6.52 3.17
CA ASN A 16 -1.24 -7.77 3.38
C ASN A 16 -2.39 -7.63 4.39
N ASP A 17 -2.41 -6.52 5.11
CA ASP A 17 -3.26 -6.32 6.29
C ASP A 17 -4.38 -5.32 5.99
N PHE A 18 -5.27 -5.73 5.10
CA PHE A 18 -6.45 -4.94 4.74
C PHE A 18 -7.66 -5.85 4.65
N GLY A 19 -8.57 -5.79 5.61
CA GLY A 19 -9.77 -6.61 5.74
C GLY A 19 -10.28 -7.35 4.49
N PRO A 20 -11.38 -8.06 4.58
CA PRO A 20 -12.39 -8.06 5.67
C PRO A 20 -12.00 -8.81 6.94
N ARG A 21 -10.92 -9.60 6.92
CA ARG A 21 -10.44 -10.24 8.14
C ARG A 21 -10.04 -9.17 9.17
N ALA A 22 -10.46 -9.34 10.42
CA ALA A 22 -10.13 -8.43 11.49
C ALA A 22 -8.81 -8.83 12.17
N GLY A 23 -7.99 -7.83 12.49
CA GLY A 23 -6.73 -7.97 13.22
C GLY A 23 -6.24 -6.61 13.71
N GLY A 24 -5.26 -6.57 14.58
CA GLY A 24 -4.73 -5.33 15.13
C GLY A 24 -4.09 -4.43 14.06
N ILE A 25 -3.30 -5.01 13.18
CA ILE A 25 -2.62 -4.29 12.10
C ILE A 25 -3.65 -3.79 11.07
N GLU A 26 -4.59 -4.66 10.67
CA GLU A 26 -5.68 -4.29 9.76
C GLU A 26 -6.51 -3.13 10.31
N THR A 27 -6.88 -3.17 11.57
CA THR A 27 -7.64 -2.11 12.23
C THR A 27 -6.88 -0.78 12.23
N PHE A 28 -5.58 -0.83 12.48
CA PHE A 28 -4.73 0.37 12.45
C PHE A 28 -4.65 0.98 11.05
N ILE A 29 -4.39 0.17 10.03
CA ILE A 29 -4.27 0.61 8.63
C ILE A 29 -5.60 1.17 8.14
N ILE A 30 -6.70 0.49 8.42
CA ILE A 30 -8.05 0.96 8.10
C ILE A 30 -8.31 2.33 8.73
N GLY A 31 -8.03 2.47 10.03
CA GLY A 31 -8.21 3.73 10.74
C GLY A 31 -7.36 4.87 10.19
N LEU A 32 -6.15 4.56 9.71
CA LEU A 32 -5.29 5.54 9.07
C LEU A 32 -5.86 6.00 7.71
N ILE A 33 -6.26 5.06 6.86
CA ILE A 33 -6.80 5.36 5.54
C ILE A 33 -8.12 6.15 5.63
N GLN A 34 -8.97 5.84 6.61
CA GLN A 34 -10.21 6.57 6.86
C GLN A 34 -10.01 8.06 7.19
N ARG A 35 -8.83 8.41 7.70
CA ARG A 35 -8.46 9.79 8.04
C ARG A 35 -7.85 10.57 6.88
N LEU A 36 -7.50 9.89 5.80
CA LEU A 36 -6.99 10.54 4.59
C LEU A 36 -8.15 11.12 3.78
N PRO A 37 -7.90 12.13 2.93
CA PRO A 37 -8.94 12.66 2.06
C PRO A 37 -9.55 11.59 1.17
N LYS A 38 -10.84 11.70 0.90
CA LYS A 38 -11.53 10.80 -0.03
C LYS A 38 -10.94 10.89 -1.43
N ASN A 39 -11.00 9.80 -2.17
CA ASN A 39 -10.55 9.71 -3.57
C ASN A 39 -9.03 9.89 -3.79
N CYS A 40 -8.20 9.75 -2.75
CA CYS A 40 -6.76 9.90 -2.90
C CYS A 40 -5.96 8.61 -2.68
N VAL A 41 -6.59 7.52 -2.22
CA VAL A 41 -5.91 6.27 -1.89
C VAL A 41 -6.36 5.13 -2.80
N THR A 42 -5.39 4.40 -3.32
CA THR A 42 -5.56 3.08 -3.91
C THR A 42 -4.87 2.06 -3.00
N VAL A 43 -5.53 0.96 -2.71
CA VAL A 43 -4.97 -0.14 -1.92
C VAL A 43 -4.66 -1.31 -2.84
N TYR A 44 -3.43 -1.81 -2.78
CA TYR A 44 -3.01 -3.06 -3.39
C TYR A 44 -2.74 -4.09 -2.31
N THR A 45 -3.52 -5.16 -2.29
CA THR A 45 -3.49 -6.15 -1.22
C THR A 45 -3.72 -7.57 -1.76
N ALA A 46 -3.53 -8.56 -0.90
CA ALA A 46 -3.77 -9.96 -1.24
C ALA A 46 -5.26 -10.29 -1.34
N SER A 47 -5.58 -11.42 -1.98
CA SER A 47 -6.95 -11.89 -2.04
C SER A 47 -7.42 -12.45 -0.69
N GLN A 48 -8.68 -12.20 -0.37
CA GLN A 48 -9.35 -12.78 0.80
C GLN A 48 -10.77 -13.22 0.42
N ALA A 49 -11.24 -14.30 1.03
CA ALA A 49 -12.64 -14.71 0.89
C ALA A 49 -13.57 -13.61 1.42
N GLY A 50 -14.68 -13.37 0.72
CA GLY A 50 -15.67 -12.38 1.12
C GLY A 50 -15.24 -10.93 0.93
N SER A 51 -14.19 -10.65 0.16
CA SER A 51 -13.66 -9.30 -0.01
C SER A 51 -14.52 -8.41 -0.91
N ALA A 52 -15.29 -8.96 -1.84
CA ALA A 52 -16.02 -8.15 -2.83
C ALA A 52 -16.97 -7.11 -2.21
N PRO A 53 -17.86 -7.44 -1.27
CA PRO A 53 -18.71 -6.44 -0.63
C PRO A 53 -17.92 -5.45 0.24
N PHE A 54 -16.84 -5.88 0.86
CA PHE A 54 -15.94 -5.02 1.63
C PHE A 54 -15.24 -3.99 0.72
N ASP A 55 -14.71 -4.43 -0.41
CA ASP A 55 -14.03 -3.55 -1.36
C ASP A 55 -15.02 -2.55 -2.00
N ALA A 56 -16.24 -3.00 -2.29
CA ALA A 56 -17.31 -2.14 -2.81
C ALA A 56 -17.71 -1.04 -1.81
N MET A 57 -17.77 -1.35 -0.53
CA MET A 57 -18.03 -0.39 0.54
C MET A 57 -16.93 0.68 0.61
N TRP A 58 -15.66 0.28 0.52
CA TRP A 58 -14.54 1.22 0.53
C TRP A 58 -14.56 2.18 -0.65
N LEU A 59 -14.89 1.68 -1.83
CA LEU A 59 -15.04 2.53 -3.01
C LEU A 59 -16.20 3.52 -2.86
N ARG A 60 -17.34 3.04 -2.40
CA ARG A 60 -18.55 3.86 -2.22
C ARG A 60 -18.39 4.93 -1.14
N ASP A 61 -17.88 4.56 0.04
CA ASP A 61 -17.91 5.42 1.22
C ASP A 61 -16.67 6.32 1.34
N TYR A 62 -15.52 5.87 0.82
CA TYR A 62 -14.24 6.57 0.95
C TYR A 62 -13.57 6.91 -0.39
N GLY A 63 -14.12 6.43 -1.51
CA GLY A 63 -13.46 6.58 -2.81
C GLY A 63 -12.11 5.85 -2.88
N VAL A 64 -11.95 4.79 -2.10
CA VAL A 64 -10.74 3.96 -2.08
C VAL A 64 -10.96 2.76 -2.99
N GLU A 65 -10.19 2.69 -4.06
CA GLU A 65 -10.17 1.50 -4.91
C GLU A 65 -9.26 0.44 -4.29
N VAL A 66 -9.81 -0.74 -4.08
CA VAL A 66 -9.07 -1.89 -3.57
C VAL A 66 -8.78 -2.85 -4.72
N ILE A 67 -7.49 -3.04 -5.01
CA ILE A 67 -7.03 -3.97 -6.05
C ILE A 67 -6.48 -5.21 -5.35
N ARG A 68 -7.11 -6.35 -5.60
CA ARG A 68 -6.72 -7.63 -5.01
C ARG A 68 -5.80 -8.40 -5.95
N ASP A 69 -4.61 -8.72 -5.45
CA ASP A 69 -3.73 -9.68 -6.10
C ASP A 69 -4.33 -11.09 -5.99
N PRO A 70 -4.19 -11.95 -7.01
CA PRO A 70 -4.73 -13.32 -6.94
C PRO A 70 -4.05 -14.20 -5.88
N SER A 71 -2.86 -13.83 -5.40
CA SER A 71 -2.19 -14.56 -4.33
C SER A 71 -2.83 -14.30 -2.96
N LYS A 72 -2.77 -15.30 -2.07
CA LYS A 72 -3.27 -15.18 -0.69
C LYS A 72 -2.37 -14.35 0.21
N VAL A 73 -1.11 -14.18 -0.17
CA VAL A 73 -0.11 -13.36 0.52
C VAL A 73 0.71 -12.63 -0.51
N LEU A 74 0.86 -11.32 -0.36
CA LEU A 74 1.78 -10.53 -1.17
C LEU A 74 3.21 -10.78 -0.72
N LEU A 75 4.04 -11.15 -1.67
CA LEU A 75 5.49 -11.24 -1.51
C LEU A 75 6.16 -10.27 -2.47
N PRO A 76 7.36 -9.77 -2.16
CA PRO A 76 8.11 -8.86 -3.04
C PRO A 76 8.71 -9.62 -4.24
N SER A 77 7.85 -10.31 -4.99
CA SER A 77 8.21 -11.05 -6.18
C SER A 77 8.35 -10.13 -7.40
N PHE A 78 8.99 -10.62 -8.44
CA PHE A 78 9.10 -9.90 -9.70
C PHE A 78 7.73 -9.57 -10.31
N ARG A 79 6.78 -10.50 -10.20
CA ARG A 79 5.40 -10.32 -10.68
C ARG A 79 4.68 -9.19 -9.96
N VAL A 80 4.72 -9.19 -8.62
CA VAL A 80 4.12 -8.13 -7.80
C VAL A 80 4.82 -6.79 -8.07
N GLY A 81 6.13 -6.79 -8.12
CA GLY A 81 6.92 -5.58 -8.42
C GLY A 81 6.53 -4.96 -9.77
N ARG A 82 6.36 -5.78 -10.81
CA ARG A 82 5.89 -5.33 -12.13
C ARG A 82 4.50 -4.70 -12.05
N LYS A 83 3.59 -5.35 -11.33
CA LYS A 83 2.20 -4.89 -11.18
C LYS A 83 2.10 -3.54 -10.47
N VAL A 84 2.79 -3.38 -9.35
CA VAL A 84 2.76 -2.11 -8.61
C VAL A 84 3.46 -0.97 -9.36
N ARG A 85 4.56 -1.25 -10.09
CA ARG A 85 5.20 -0.24 -10.95
C ARG A 85 4.27 0.21 -12.07
N LYS A 86 3.53 -0.70 -12.66
CA LYS A 86 2.50 -0.38 -13.68
C LYS A 86 1.45 0.56 -13.11
N LEU A 87 0.90 0.25 -11.92
CA LEU A 87 -0.06 1.12 -11.24
C LEU A 87 0.50 2.53 -10.97
N VAL A 88 1.74 2.61 -10.51
CA VAL A 88 2.42 3.89 -10.25
C VAL A 88 2.49 4.74 -11.52
N ARG A 89 2.87 4.14 -12.64
CA ARG A 89 2.95 4.85 -13.94
C ARG A 89 1.59 5.29 -14.45
N GLU A 90 0.60 4.39 -14.42
CA GLU A 90 -0.74 4.65 -14.97
C GLU A 90 -1.49 5.74 -14.20
N ARG A 91 -1.24 5.87 -12.91
CA ARG A 91 -1.94 6.81 -12.03
C ARG A 91 -1.08 7.97 -11.56
N ASP A 92 0.15 8.07 -12.04
CA ASP A 92 1.14 9.09 -11.65
C ASP A 92 1.30 9.19 -10.12
N ILE A 93 1.42 8.05 -9.45
CA ILE A 93 1.53 7.96 -8.01
C ILE A 93 2.93 8.41 -7.58
N LYS A 94 3.02 9.37 -6.66
CA LYS A 94 4.28 9.89 -6.12
C LYS A 94 4.56 9.43 -4.69
N THR A 95 3.53 8.98 -3.99
CA THR A 95 3.65 8.54 -2.60
C THR A 95 3.16 7.09 -2.48
N VAL A 96 4.00 6.25 -1.89
CA VAL A 96 3.69 4.86 -1.59
C VAL A 96 3.81 4.63 -0.09
N PHE A 97 2.87 3.90 0.44
CA PHE A 97 2.78 3.56 1.84
C PHE A 97 2.71 2.05 1.99
N PHE A 98 3.66 1.47 2.73
CA PHE A 98 3.63 0.07 3.10
C PHE A 98 2.98 -0.12 4.47
N GLY A 99 1.93 -0.93 4.54
CA GLY A 99 1.23 -1.22 5.79
C GLY A 99 2.08 -1.98 6.80
N ALA A 100 3.05 -2.77 6.31
CA ALA A 100 4.11 -3.37 7.11
C ALA A 100 5.42 -3.30 6.32
N ALA A 101 6.52 -2.93 6.98
CA ALA A 101 7.80 -2.71 6.30
C ALA A 101 8.35 -4.01 5.69
N ALA A 102 8.36 -5.08 6.46
CA ALA A 102 8.89 -6.37 5.99
C ALA A 102 7.76 -7.32 5.57
N PRO A 103 7.91 -8.06 4.46
CA PRO A 103 9.02 -7.98 3.48
C PRO A 103 8.76 -7.00 2.32
N LEU A 104 7.59 -6.36 2.25
CA LEU A 104 7.13 -5.61 1.08
C LEU A 104 7.98 -4.36 0.77
N ALA A 105 8.67 -3.79 1.76
CA ALA A 105 9.56 -2.66 1.54
C ALA A 105 10.73 -2.97 0.58
N LEU A 106 11.02 -4.24 0.30
CA LEU A 106 11.96 -4.64 -0.74
C LEU A 106 11.54 -4.19 -2.15
N LEU A 107 10.28 -3.84 -2.35
CA LEU A 107 9.78 -3.24 -3.59
C LEU A 107 10.20 -1.78 -3.77
N ALA A 108 10.65 -1.10 -2.72
CA ALA A 108 10.94 0.33 -2.73
C ALA A 108 11.92 0.79 -3.83
N PRO A 109 13.07 0.13 -4.09
CA PRO A 109 13.97 0.55 -5.16
C PRO A 109 13.30 0.56 -6.53
N GLY A 110 12.52 -0.47 -6.84
CA GLY A 110 11.77 -0.57 -8.09
C GLY A 110 10.70 0.52 -8.23
N LEU A 111 10.06 0.91 -7.15
CA LEU A 111 9.08 2.00 -7.13
C LEU A 111 9.74 3.36 -7.34
N ARG A 112 10.88 3.60 -6.73
CA ARG A 112 11.67 4.83 -6.94
C ARG A 112 12.11 4.98 -8.40
N SER A 113 12.48 3.88 -9.03
CA SER A 113 12.91 3.88 -10.46
C SER A 113 11.80 4.30 -11.42
N VAL A 114 10.54 4.23 -11.03
CA VAL A 114 9.38 4.63 -11.84
C VAL A 114 8.74 5.95 -11.38
N GLY A 115 9.41 6.71 -10.53
CA GLY A 115 9.04 8.08 -10.20
C GLY A 115 8.37 8.29 -8.85
N VAL A 116 8.31 7.28 -7.98
CA VAL A 116 7.84 7.46 -6.60
C VAL A 116 8.85 8.33 -5.84
N LYS A 117 8.36 9.41 -5.25
CA LYS A 117 9.19 10.39 -4.53
C LYS A 117 9.21 10.15 -3.03
N LYS A 118 8.08 9.72 -2.47
CA LYS A 118 7.92 9.51 -1.03
C LYS A 118 7.49 8.07 -0.75
N ILE A 119 8.22 7.41 0.11
CA ILE A 119 7.90 6.05 0.57
C ILE A 119 7.83 6.10 2.10
N VAL A 120 6.72 5.61 2.64
CA VAL A 120 6.50 5.45 4.06
C VAL A 120 6.26 3.97 4.34
N ALA A 121 6.90 3.44 5.35
CA ALA A 121 6.70 2.06 5.79
C ALA A 121 6.43 2.03 7.29
N LEU A 122 5.37 1.35 7.69
CA LEU A 122 5.04 1.17 9.09
C LEU A 122 5.79 -0.03 9.67
N THR A 123 6.24 0.12 10.89
CA THR A 123 6.81 -0.97 11.69
C THR A 123 5.88 -1.28 12.86
N HIS A 124 5.63 -2.56 13.09
CA HIS A 124 4.72 -3.03 14.13
C HIS A 124 5.43 -3.78 15.25
N GLY A 125 6.74 -3.57 15.42
CA GLY A 125 7.55 -4.12 16.51
C GLY A 125 8.14 -5.50 16.23
N HIS A 126 7.40 -6.45 15.69
CA HIS A 126 7.94 -7.79 15.36
C HIS A 126 8.86 -7.79 14.14
N GLU A 127 8.81 -6.75 13.31
CA GLU A 127 9.69 -6.57 12.16
C GLU A 127 11.14 -6.23 12.56
N VAL A 128 11.36 -5.80 13.79
CA VAL A 128 12.71 -5.60 14.34
C VAL A 128 13.54 -6.88 14.26
N TRP A 129 12.89 -8.03 14.30
CA TRP A 129 13.56 -9.33 14.13
C TRP A 129 14.14 -9.51 12.72
N TRP A 130 13.42 -9.03 11.69
CA TRP A 130 13.84 -9.06 10.29
C TRP A 130 14.93 -8.02 9.99
N SER A 131 15.02 -6.94 10.77
CA SER A 131 16.06 -5.92 10.59
C SER A 131 17.47 -6.42 10.87
N ARG A 132 17.59 -7.56 11.56
CA ARG A 132 18.86 -8.24 11.79
C ARG A 132 19.36 -9.03 10.58
N LEU A 133 18.52 -9.25 9.57
CA LEU A 133 18.91 -9.85 8.30
C LEU A 133 19.37 -8.74 7.35
N TRP A 134 20.62 -8.78 6.97
CA TRP A 134 21.31 -7.72 6.21
C TRP A 134 20.53 -7.11 5.04
N PRO A 135 19.83 -7.88 4.13
CA PRO A 135 19.09 -7.26 3.03
C PRO A 135 17.88 -6.43 3.49
N PHE A 136 17.29 -6.76 4.65
CA PHE A 136 16.14 -6.04 5.20
C PHE A 136 16.54 -4.74 5.89
N SER A 137 17.66 -4.73 6.62
CA SER A 137 18.16 -3.51 7.26
C SER A 137 18.51 -2.43 6.24
N TRP A 138 19.04 -2.83 5.08
CA TRP A 138 19.35 -1.89 3.99
C TRP A 138 18.10 -1.31 3.33
N ALA A 139 17.04 -2.08 3.17
CA ALA A 139 15.77 -1.62 2.59
C ALA A 139 14.99 -0.67 3.52
N ILE A 140 15.13 -0.85 4.84
CA ILE A 140 14.44 -0.05 5.86
C ILE A 140 15.16 1.28 6.11
N ALA A 141 16.50 1.32 5.98
CA ALA A 141 17.32 2.49 6.27
C ALA A 141 17.37 3.55 5.15
N ARG A 142 16.75 3.27 4.00
CA ARG A 142 16.68 4.18 2.84
C ARG A 142 15.26 4.60 2.52
#